data_c9cd7ffc29dbd949ba100ffb97ec3efa
#
_entry.id   c9cd7ffc29dbd949ba100ffb97ec3efa
#
_cell.length_a   1.000
_cell.length_b   1.000
_cell.length_c   1.000
_cell.angle_alpha   90.00
_cell.angle_beta   90.00
_cell.angle_gamma   90.00
#
_symmetry.space_group_name_H-M   'P 1'
#
loop_
_entity.id
_entity.type
_entity.pdbx_description
1 polymer ?
#
loop_
_entity_poly.entity_id
_entity_poly.type
_entity_poly.pdbx_seq_one_letter_code
_entity_poly.pdbx_strand_id
1 'polypeptide(L)'
;MHVEADPLAGLRAEILAHTGCGFEPCETATRMVPGEGPAGAEVMLVGEAPGASEDEQGRPFVGRAGAILDDLLLAAGLAREEVFITNVVKARPPGNRDPRADEVAHHLPFLDAQLAVIRPRLLVPLGRHALKRFAPGLAIGEVHGHVVQRDGRMLFPMYHPAAALHNPRLMTTLADDARALRQAL
;
A
#
# COMPACT_ATOMS: atom_id res chain seq x y z
N MET A 1 -2.03 5.43 33.76
CA MET A 1 -2.31 4.96 32.40
C MET A 1 -1.03 5.15 31.61
N HIS A 2 -0.23 4.09 31.39
CA HIS A 2 0.89 4.15 30.45
C HIS A 2 0.29 4.21 29.04
N VAL A 3 0.42 5.35 28.36
CA VAL A 3 0.22 5.41 26.91
C VAL A 3 1.41 4.65 26.33
N GLU A 4 1.17 3.43 25.85
CA GLU A 4 2.17 2.67 25.13
C GLU A 4 2.60 3.49 23.93
N ALA A 5 3.88 3.77 23.80
CA ALA A 5 4.41 4.57 22.70
C ALA A 5 4.11 3.86 21.38
N ASP A 6 3.56 4.59 20.39
CA ASP A 6 3.33 4.05 19.04
C ASP A 6 4.66 3.54 18.47
N PRO A 7 4.83 2.23 18.25
CA PRO A 7 6.09 1.67 17.76
C PRO A 7 6.44 2.13 16.33
N LEU A 8 5.51 2.72 15.59
CA LEU A 8 5.73 3.30 14.27
C LEU A 8 6.09 4.79 14.31
N ALA A 9 5.99 5.46 15.47
CA ALA A 9 6.18 6.91 15.56
C ALA A 9 7.56 7.36 15.07
N GLY A 10 8.63 6.67 15.49
CA GLY A 10 10.00 6.97 15.07
C GLY A 10 10.20 6.78 13.58
N LEU A 11 9.75 5.65 13.04
CA LEU A 11 9.84 5.34 11.61
C LEU A 11 9.01 6.33 10.77
N ARG A 12 7.82 6.72 11.26
CA ARG A 12 7.00 7.73 10.59
C ARG A 12 7.72 9.08 10.53
N ALA A 13 8.35 9.50 11.63
CA ALA A 13 9.13 10.74 11.65
C ALA A 13 10.34 10.68 10.71
N GLU A 14 11.03 9.55 10.64
CA GLU A 14 12.14 9.34 9.71
C GLU A 14 11.69 9.45 8.27
N ILE A 15 10.59 8.79 7.88
CA ILE A 15 10.04 8.90 6.53
C ILE A 15 9.65 10.34 6.20
N LEU A 16 8.96 11.03 7.11
CA LEU A 16 8.53 12.42 6.90
C LEU A 16 9.71 13.40 6.73
N ALA A 17 10.83 13.12 7.38
CA ALA A 17 12.06 13.91 7.27
C ALA A 17 12.93 13.53 6.05
N HIS A 18 12.58 12.46 5.33
CA HIS A 18 13.39 11.91 4.25
C HIS A 18 13.22 12.72 2.96
N THR A 19 13.93 13.84 2.86
CA THR A 19 13.97 14.75 1.72
C THR A 19 15.43 15.02 1.35
N GLY A 20 15.68 15.55 0.15
CA GLY A 20 17.04 15.91 -0.26
C GLY A 20 17.98 14.72 -0.43
N CYS A 21 17.44 13.55 -0.76
CA CYS A 21 18.22 12.32 -0.88
C CYS A 21 18.82 12.08 -2.28
N GLY A 22 18.58 12.98 -3.23
CA GLY A 22 19.05 12.88 -4.61
C GLY A 22 18.16 12.06 -5.54
N PHE A 23 17.09 11.46 -5.03
CA PHE A 23 16.08 10.76 -5.86
C PHE A 23 14.94 11.71 -6.21
N GLU A 24 14.60 11.78 -7.50
CA GLU A 24 13.65 12.75 -8.03
C GLU A 24 12.29 12.77 -7.27
N PRO A 25 11.66 11.65 -6.91
CA PRO A 25 10.43 11.69 -6.12
C PRO A 25 10.59 12.39 -4.76
N CYS A 26 11.70 12.16 -4.06
CA CYS A 26 11.97 12.83 -2.78
C CYS A 26 12.22 14.33 -2.93
N GLU A 27 12.76 14.75 -4.08
CA GLU A 27 13.07 16.15 -4.35
C GLU A 27 11.86 16.95 -4.82
N THR A 28 10.90 16.29 -5.49
CA THR A 28 9.74 16.94 -6.13
C THR A 28 8.43 16.76 -5.39
N ALA A 29 8.34 15.79 -4.49
CA ALA A 29 7.16 15.57 -3.68
C ALA A 29 6.92 16.75 -2.73
N THR A 30 5.65 17.11 -2.55
CA THR A 30 5.24 18.11 -1.56
C THR A 30 5.36 17.55 -0.15
N ARG A 31 5.01 16.27 0.01
CA ARG A 31 5.05 15.53 1.29
C ARG A 31 5.46 14.08 1.07
N MET A 32 6.22 13.57 2.01
CA MET A 32 6.37 12.12 2.15
C MET A 32 5.08 11.51 2.71
N VAL A 33 4.76 10.30 2.24
CA VAL A 33 3.54 9.56 2.64
C VAL A 33 3.96 8.27 3.34
N PRO A 34 4.10 8.28 4.68
CA PRO A 34 4.60 7.11 5.41
C PRO A 34 3.63 5.93 5.43
N GLY A 35 2.35 6.19 5.27
CA GLY A 35 1.28 5.22 5.50
C GLY A 35 0.51 5.53 6.78
N GLU A 36 -0.60 4.82 6.98
CA GLU A 36 -1.49 5.00 8.13
C GLU A 36 -2.10 3.68 8.59
N GLY A 37 -2.42 3.59 9.86
CA GLY A 37 -3.02 2.43 10.50
C GLY A 37 -2.27 2.03 11.78
N PRO A 38 -2.82 1.07 12.55
CA PRO A 38 -2.23 0.61 13.81
C PRO A 38 -1.01 -0.29 13.56
N ALA A 39 -0.05 -0.24 14.49
CA ALA A 39 1.13 -1.12 14.46
C ALA A 39 0.79 -2.61 14.64
N GLY A 40 -0.37 -2.92 15.20
CA GLY A 40 -0.87 -4.29 15.36
C GLY A 40 -1.85 -4.73 14.28
N ALA A 41 -1.88 -4.06 13.11
CA ALA A 41 -2.79 -4.43 12.03
C ALA A 41 -2.54 -5.87 11.55
N GLU A 42 -3.58 -6.67 11.50
CA GLU A 42 -3.51 -8.03 10.93
C GLU A 42 -3.46 -8.02 9.40
N VAL A 43 -3.99 -6.97 8.78
CA VAL A 43 -4.02 -6.79 7.32
C VAL A 43 -3.23 -5.54 6.94
N MET A 44 -2.32 -5.68 6.00
CA MET A 44 -1.54 -4.57 5.46
C MET A 44 -1.73 -4.48 3.96
N LEU A 45 -2.25 -3.35 3.50
CA LEU A 45 -2.44 -3.07 2.08
C LEU A 45 -1.25 -2.23 1.57
N VAL A 46 -0.69 -2.64 0.45
CA VAL A 46 0.51 -2.00 -0.12
C VAL A 46 0.25 -1.65 -1.58
N GLY A 47 0.14 -0.36 -1.87
CA GLY A 47 0.10 0.17 -3.23
C GLY A 47 1.49 0.43 -3.80
N GLU A 48 1.54 1.13 -4.93
CA GLU A 48 2.79 1.42 -5.65
C GLU A 48 3.47 2.70 -5.14
N ALA A 49 2.82 3.83 -5.29
CA ALA A 49 3.32 5.17 -4.94
C ALA A 49 2.17 6.14 -4.69
N PRO A 50 2.40 7.24 -3.96
CA PRO A 50 1.42 8.30 -3.78
C PRO A 50 1.06 9.00 -5.09
N GLY A 51 -0.22 9.36 -5.24
CA GLY A 51 -0.71 10.27 -6.27
C GLY A 51 -0.74 11.73 -5.79
N ALA A 52 -1.38 12.61 -6.57
CA ALA A 52 -1.41 14.05 -6.27
C ALA A 52 -2.12 14.38 -4.95
N SER A 53 -3.28 13.77 -4.70
CA SER A 53 -4.04 14.01 -3.46
C SER A 53 -3.30 13.49 -2.22
N GLU A 54 -2.60 12.37 -2.35
CA GLU A 54 -1.78 11.78 -1.30
C GLU A 54 -0.56 12.65 -0.98
N ASP A 55 0.09 13.18 -2.00
CA ASP A 55 1.22 14.10 -1.91
C ASP A 55 0.82 15.42 -1.21
N GLU A 56 -0.36 15.94 -1.53
CA GLU A 56 -0.91 17.14 -0.92
C GLU A 56 -1.25 16.93 0.57
N GLN A 57 -1.86 15.79 0.92
CA GLN A 57 -2.37 15.51 2.25
C GLN A 57 -1.39 14.75 3.16
N GLY A 58 -0.35 14.12 2.61
CA GLY A 58 0.59 13.27 3.36
C GLY A 58 -0.02 11.95 3.84
N ARG A 59 -1.14 11.52 3.26
CA ARG A 59 -1.88 10.31 3.62
C ARG A 59 -2.06 9.37 2.42
N PRO A 60 -1.99 8.04 2.60
CA PRO A 60 -2.15 7.09 1.51
C PRO A 60 -3.62 6.96 1.09
N PHE A 61 -3.86 6.74 -0.19
CA PHE A 61 -5.20 6.44 -0.73
C PHE A 61 -6.30 7.39 -0.24
N VAL A 62 -6.14 8.69 -0.51
CA VAL A 62 -7.12 9.75 -0.20
C VAL A 62 -7.73 10.39 -1.44
N GLY A 63 -7.21 10.07 -2.63
CA GLY A 63 -7.76 10.49 -3.91
C GLY A 63 -8.88 9.56 -4.41
N ARG A 64 -9.17 9.65 -5.72
CA ARG A 64 -10.24 8.85 -6.37
C ARG A 64 -10.05 7.33 -6.21
N ALA A 65 -8.81 6.85 -6.32
CA ALA A 65 -8.49 5.44 -6.07
C ALA A 65 -8.69 5.06 -4.61
N GLY A 66 -8.46 5.99 -3.68
CA GLY A 66 -8.69 5.82 -2.26
C GLY A 66 -10.18 5.64 -1.93
N ALA A 67 -11.07 6.40 -2.56
CA ALA A 67 -12.51 6.22 -2.39
C ALA A 67 -12.96 4.82 -2.82
N ILE A 68 -12.42 4.30 -3.93
CA ILE A 68 -12.67 2.91 -4.34
C ILE A 68 -12.13 1.93 -3.30
N LEU A 69 -10.92 2.17 -2.76
CA LEU A 69 -10.35 1.30 -1.73
C LEU A 69 -11.23 1.26 -0.47
N ASP A 70 -11.80 2.39 -0.06
CA ASP A 70 -12.69 2.45 1.10
C ASP A 70 -13.96 1.61 0.87
N ASP A 71 -14.55 1.67 -0.32
CA ASP A 71 -15.69 0.80 -0.70
C ASP A 71 -15.30 -0.69 -0.70
N LEU A 72 -14.09 -1.03 -1.14
CA LEU A 72 -13.59 -2.41 -1.13
C LEU A 72 -13.33 -2.91 0.29
N LEU A 73 -12.77 -2.08 1.17
CA LEU A 73 -12.60 -2.41 2.58
C LEU A 73 -13.95 -2.68 3.26
N LEU A 74 -14.94 -1.82 3.01
CA LEU A 74 -16.30 -2.04 3.50
C LEU A 74 -16.89 -3.36 2.99
N ALA A 75 -16.71 -3.68 1.71
CA ALA A 75 -17.16 -4.96 1.13
C ALA A 75 -16.43 -6.17 1.74
N ALA A 76 -15.18 -6.01 2.14
CA ALA A 76 -14.42 -7.02 2.87
C ALA A 76 -14.76 -7.08 4.37
N GLY A 77 -15.61 -6.17 4.88
CA GLY A 77 -15.97 -6.09 6.29
C GLY A 77 -14.83 -5.60 7.18
N LEU A 78 -13.94 -4.78 6.62
CA LEU A 78 -12.80 -4.16 7.30
C LEU A 78 -13.03 -2.66 7.46
N ALA A 79 -12.76 -2.12 8.63
CA ALA A 79 -12.69 -0.69 8.82
C ALA A 79 -11.29 -0.18 8.40
N ARG A 80 -11.24 1.02 7.82
CA ARG A 80 -9.97 1.59 7.34
C ARG A 80 -8.96 1.77 8.49
N GLU A 81 -9.43 2.10 9.68
CA GLU A 81 -8.63 2.28 10.90
C GLU A 81 -8.11 0.97 11.51
N GLU A 82 -8.59 -0.19 11.08
CA GLU A 82 -8.13 -1.51 11.54
C GLU A 82 -7.00 -2.09 10.71
N VAL A 83 -6.81 -1.56 9.50
CA VAL A 83 -5.79 -2.02 8.56
C VAL A 83 -4.64 -1.03 8.47
N PHE A 84 -3.46 -1.50 8.06
CA PHE A 84 -2.36 -0.60 7.73
C PHE A 84 -2.29 -0.42 6.22
N ILE A 85 -2.29 0.83 5.76
CA ILE A 85 -2.28 1.19 4.35
C ILE A 85 -1.01 1.97 4.03
N THR A 86 -0.27 1.54 3.03
CA THR A 86 0.94 2.24 2.57
C THR A 86 1.22 1.99 1.09
N ASN A 87 2.34 2.49 0.61
CA ASN A 87 2.87 2.24 -0.72
C ASN A 87 4.32 1.72 -0.65
N VAL A 88 4.79 1.09 -1.72
CA VAL A 88 6.20 0.70 -1.88
C VAL A 88 7.09 1.94 -1.83
N VAL A 89 6.75 2.96 -2.62
CA VAL A 89 7.44 4.25 -2.65
C VAL A 89 6.70 5.25 -1.76
N LYS A 90 7.45 6.03 -0.96
CA LYS A 90 6.87 6.96 0.02
C LYS A 90 6.72 8.39 -0.50
N ALA A 91 7.22 8.66 -1.70
CA ALA A 91 7.17 9.96 -2.36
C ALA A 91 6.48 9.84 -3.71
N ARG A 92 5.75 10.88 -4.11
CA ARG A 92 5.06 10.93 -5.40
C ARG A 92 6.05 11.08 -6.55
N PRO A 93 6.10 10.15 -7.53
CA PRO A 93 6.88 10.35 -8.75
C PRO A 93 6.30 11.51 -9.58
N PRO A 94 7.15 12.32 -10.25
CA PRO A 94 6.70 13.42 -11.10
C PRO A 94 5.67 12.97 -12.13
N GLY A 95 4.58 13.74 -12.25
CA GLY A 95 3.50 13.43 -13.19
C GLY A 95 2.77 12.11 -12.95
N ASN A 96 2.87 11.53 -11.76
CA ASN A 96 2.33 10.19 -11.43
C ASN A 96 2.84 9.08 -12.35
N ARG A 97 4.07 9.21 -12.88
CA ARG A 97 4.69 8.11 -13.63
C ARG A 97 4.98 6.91 -12.74
N ASP A 98 5.16 5.75 -13.34
CA ASP A 98 5.63 4.57 -12.61
C ASP A 98 7.00 4.88 -11.96
N PRO A 99 7.25 4.44 -10.72
CA PRO A 99 8.56 4.57 -10.08
C PRO A 99 9.63 3.78 -10.83
N ARG A 100 10.83 4.33 -10.95
CA ARG A 100 11.99 3.62 -11.48
C ARG A 100 12.50 2.56 -10.49
N ALA A 101 13.24 1.59 -10.99
CA ALA A 101 13.73 0.49 -10.15
C ALA A 101 14.66 0.95 -9.02
N ASP A 102 15.49 1.96 -9.27
CA ASP A 102 16.38 2.58 -8.29
C ASP A 102 15.59 3.38 -7.23
N GLU A 103 14.52 4.07 -7.62
CA GLU A 103 13.62 4.78 -6.71
C GLU A 103 12.88 3.78 -5.80
N VAL A 104 12.40 2.68 -6.35
CA VAL A 104 11.82 1.59 -5.57
C VAL A 104 12.84 1.04 -4.57
N ALA A 105 14.05 0.69 -5.03
CA ALA A 105 15.10 0.16 -4.17
C ALA A 105 15.48 1.12 -3.04
N HIS A 106 15.49 2.42 -3.31
CA HIS A 106 15.75 3.47 -2.32
C HIS A 106 14.71 3.52 -1.20
N HIS A 107 13.43 3.29 -1.51
CA HIS A 107 12.34 3.34 -0.54
C HIS A 107 12.06 2.01 0.17
N LEU A 108 12.56 0.88 -0.35
CA LEU A 108 12.31 -0.44 0.24
C LEU A 108 12.68 -0.57 1.72
N PRO A 109 13.79 0.02 2.23
CA PRO A 109 14.11 -0.06 3.66
C PRO A 109 12.99 0.43 4.57
N PHE A 110 12.23 1.46 4.17
CA PHE A 110 11.09 1.95 4.93
C PHE A 110 9.94 0.96 4.96
N LEU A 111 9.62 0.34 3.82
CA LEU A 111 8.59 -0.69 3.76
C LEU A 111 8.99 -1.93 4.56
N ASP A 112 10.24 -2.36 4.47
CA ASP A 112 10.76 -3.50 5.21
C ASP A 112 10.74 -3.24 6.72
N ALA A 113 11.07 -2.03 7.18
CA ALA A 113 10.96 -1.63 8.57
C ALA A 113 9.49 -1.63 9.05
N GLN A 114 8.55 -1.14 8.23
CA GLN A 114 7.11 -1.21 8.53
C GLN A 114 6.65 -2.66 8.68
N LEU A 115 7.04 -3.54 7.76
CA LEU A 115 6.71 -4.97 7.82
C LEU A 115 7.29 -5.65 9.06
N ALA A 116 8.50 -5.26 9.50
CA ALA A 116 9.15 -5.82 10.68
C ALA A 116 8.44 -5.41 11.98
N VAL A 117 7.89 -4.20 12.04
CA VAL A 117 7.13 -3.70 13.20
C VAL A 117 5.71 -4.28 13.21
N ILE A 118 4.98 -4.16 12.10
CA ILE A 118 3.56 -4.52 12.01
C ILE A 118 3.37 -6.04 12.02
N ARG A 119 4.20 -6.78 11.30
CA ARG A 119 4.12 -8.23 11.12
C ARG A 119 2.71 -8.72 10.76
N PRO A 120 2.12 -8.19 9.70
CA PRO A 120 0.73 -8.50 9.36
C PRO A 120 0.57 -10.01 9.06
N ARG A 121 -0.58 -10.55 9.43
CA ARG A 121 -0.97 -11.91 9.05
C ARG A 121 -1.21 -12.05 7.56
N LEU A 122 -1.78 -11.00 6.95
CA LEU A 122 -2.11 -10.98 5.53
C LEU A 122 -1.62 -9.69 4.87
N LEU A 123 -0.83 -9.84 3.79
CA LEU A 123 -0.42 -8.74 2.93
C LEU A 123 -1.34 -8.69 1.71
N VAL A 124 -1.82 -7.49 1.38
CA VAL A 124 -2.65 -7.24 0.21
C VAL A 124 -1.90 -6.33 -0.77
N PRO A 125 -1.09 -6.90 -1.67
CA PRO A 125 -0.47 -6.11 -2.73
C PRO A 125 -1.54 -5.60 -3.70
N LEU A 126 -1.60 -4.28 -3.89
CA LEU A 126 -2.52 -3.61 -4.80
C LEU A 126 -1.83 -3.32 -6.14
N GLY A 127 -2.16 -4.13 -7.14
CA GLY A 127 -1.63 -4.01 -8.49
C GLY A 127 -0.30 -4.73 -8.72
N ARG A 128 0.12 -4.72 -10.00
CA ARG A 128 1.29 -5.47 -10.49
C ARG A 128 2.62 -5.03 -9.85
N HIS A 129 2.78 -3.74 -9.57
CA HIS A 129 4.04 -3.19 -9.05
C HIS A 129 4.27 -3.60 -7.59
N ALA A 130 3.23 -3.50 -6.75
CA ALA A 130 3.28 -3.99 -5.38
C ALA A 130 3.44 -5.52 -5.34
N LEU A 131 2.70 -6.26 -6.19
CA LEU A 131 2.84 -7.71 -6.29
C LEU A 131 4.26 -8.14 -6.63
N LYS A 132 4.90 -7.44 -7.59
CA LYS A 132 6.30 -7.74 -7.99
C LYS A 132 7.28 -7.65 -6.81
N ARG A 133 7.02 -6.79 -5.83
CA ARG A 133 7.86 -6.69 -4.62
C ARG A 133 7.79 -7.95 -3.76
N PHE A 134 6.62 -8.55 -3.64
CA PHE A 134 6.37 -9.67 -2.72
C PHE A 134 6.39 -11.03 -3.40
N ALA A 135 6.05 -11.10 -4.67
CA ALA A 135 5.98 -12.32 -5.45
C ALA A 135 6.46 -12.09 -6.89
N PRO A 136 7.77 -11.83 -7.10
CA PRO A 136 8.31 -11.66 -8.43
C PRO A 136 8.04 -12.91 -9.28
N GLY A 137 7.65 -12.70 -10.54
CA GLY A 137 7.31 -13.76 -11.48
C GLY A 137 5.83 -14.14 -11.51
N LEU A 138 4.99 -13.65 -10.57
CA LEU A 138 3.55 -13.86 -10.66
C LEU A 138 2.87 -12.70 -11.40
N ALA A 139 1.90 -13.03 -12.24
CA ALA A 139 1.08 -12.06 -12.94
C ALA A 139 -0.21 -11.77 -12.16
N ILE A 140 -0.54 -10.48 -11.98
CA ILE A 140 -1.74 -10.09 -11.20
C ILE A 140 -3.02 -10.72 -11.73
N GLY A 141 -3.15 -10.86 -13.06
CA GLY A 141 -4.32 -11.47 -13.70
C GLY A 141 -4.51 -12.96 -13.41
N GLU A 142 -3.48 -13.63 -12.88
CA GLU A 142 -3.54 -15.06 -12.56
C GLU A 142 -3.78 -15.31 -11.06
N VAL A 143 -3.43 -14.33 -10.20
CA VAL A 143 -3.40 -14.56 -8.75
C VAL A 143 -4.30 -13.62 -7.95
N HIS A 144 -4.93 -12.60 -8.57
CA HIS A 144 -5.82 -11.71 -7.84
C HIS A 144 -7.00 -12.47 -7.21
N GLY A 145 -7.47 -11.99 -6.09
CA GLY A 145 -8.63 -12.58 -5.39
C GLY A 145 -8.36 -13.94 -4.73
N HIS A 146 -7.11 -14.39 -4.66
CA HIS A 146 -6.74 -15.67 -4.07
C HIS A 146 -5.58 -15.52 -3.08
N VAL A 147 -5.58 -16.39 -2.05
CA VAL A 147 -4.45 -16.47 -1.12
C VAL A 147 -3.27 -17.15 -1.81
N VAL A 148 -2.12 -16.49 -1.77
CA VAL A 148 -0.85 -17.02 -2.27
C VAL A 148 0.15 -17.04 -1.13
N GLN A 149 0.81 -18.18 -0.90
CA GLN A 149 1.92 -18.28 0.05
C GLN A 149 3.25 -18.03 -0.68
N ARG A 150 4.04 -17.09 -0.17
CA ARG A 150 5.37 -16.79 -0.70
C ARG A 150 6.33 -16.34 0.41
N ASP A 151 7.49 -16.98 0.46
CA ASP A 151 8.56 -16.66 1.42
C ASP A 151 8.07 -16.56 2.88
N GLY A 152 7.21 -17.50 3.29
CA GLY A 152 6.63 -17.57 4.63
C GLY A 152 5.52 -16.54 4.91
N ARG A 153 5.08 -15.78 3.92
CA ARG A 153 4.00 -14.78 4.02
C ARG A 153 2.75 -15.23 3.29
N MET A 154 1.61 -14.86 3.84
CA MET A 154 0.32 -14.95 3.15
C MET A 154 0.06 -13.67 2.39
N LEU A 155 -0.15 -13.78 1.08
CA LEU A 155 -0.47 -12.68 0.18
C LEU A 155 -1.90 -12.84 -0.32
N PHE A 156 -2.62 -11.74 -0.47
CA PHE A 156 -3.91 -11.69 -1.17
C PHE A 156 -3.83 -10.57 -2.22
N PRO A 157 -3.30 -10.86 -3.42
CA PRO A 157 -3.15 -9.85 -4.46
C PRO A 157 -4.50 -9.36 -4.97
N MET A 158 -4.64 -8.06 -5.20
CA MET A 158 -5.79 -7.44 -5.84
C MET A 158 -5.34 -6.50 -6.96
N TYR A 159 -6.19 -6.26 -7.94
CA TYR A 159 -5.93 -5.16 -8.88
C TYR A 159 -5.83 -3.84 -8.13
N HIS A 160 -5.01 -2.93 -8.65
CA HIS A 160 -4.94 -1.59 -8.07
C HIS A 160 -6.28 -0.87 -8.26
N PRO A 161 -6.85 -0.23 -7.22
CA PRO A 161 -8.12 0.48 -7.34
C PRO A 161 -8.16 1.50 -8.47
N ALA A 162 -7.05 2.19 -8.76
CA ALA A 162 -6.95 3.13 -9.87
C ALA A 162 -7.20 2.49 -11.25
N ALA A 163 -6.99 1.18 -11.41
CA ALA A 163 -7.26 0.50 -12.67
C ALA A 163 -8.74 0.55 -13.05
N ALA A 164 -9.65 0.56 -12.07
CA ALA A 164 -11.08 0.69 -12.30
C ALA A 164 -11.50 2.08 -12.79
N LEU A 165 -10.70 3.11 -12.53
CA LEU A 165 -10.94 4.47 -13.05
C LEU A 165 -10.75 4.53 -14.58
N HIS A 166 -9.89 3.67 -15.12
CA HIS A 166 -9.60 3.57 -16.55
C HIS A 166 -10.40 2.45 -17.24
N ASN A 167 -10.74 1.41 -16.49
CA ASN A 167 -11.53 0.29 -16.96
C ASN A 167 -12.64 -0.06 -15.95
N PRO A 168 -13.84 0.52 -16.08
CA PRO A 168 -14.95 0.30 -15.14
C PRO A 168 -15.38 -1.16 -14.97
N ARG A 169 -15.08 -2.04 -15.93
CA ARG A 169 -15.37 -3.49 -15.82
C ARG A 169 -14.62 -4.15 -14.68
N LEU A 170 -13.46 -3.59 -14.29
CA LEU A 170 -12.69 -4.08 -13.15
C LEU A 170 -13.36 -3.82 -11.78
N MET A 171 -14.37 -2.95 -11.71
CA MET A 171 -15.11 -2.73 -10.46
C MET A 171 -15.79 -4.01 -9.94
N THR A 172 -16.39 -4.78 -10.85
CA THR A 172 -17.00 -6.07 -10.47
C THR A 172 -15.93 -7.03 -9.95
N THR A 173 -14.82 -7.17 -10.66
CA THR A 173 -13.69 -8.02 -10.26
C THR A 173 -13.14 -7.60 -8.89
N LEU A 174 -12.90 -6.31 -8.66
CA LEU A 174 -12.43 -5.78 -7.38
C LEU A 174 -13.43 -6.04 -6.25
N ALA A 175 -14.73 -5.90 -6.51
CA ALA A 175 -15.76 -6.18 -5.52
C ALA A 175 -15.84 -7.67 -5.16
N ASP A 176 -15.64 -8.55 -6.15
CA ASP A 176 -15.58 -10.00 -5.92
C ASP A 176 -14.31 -10.37 -5.14
N ASP A 177 -13.15 -9.79 -5.48
CA ASP A 177 -11.90 -9.96 -4.73
C ASP A 177 -12.05 -9.49 -3.27
N ALA A 178 -12.71 -8.35 -3.05
CA ALA A 178 -12.94 -7.84 -1.69
C ALA A 178 -13.82 -8.79 -0.85
N ARG A 179 -14.85 -9.40 -1.45
CA ARG A 179 -15.67 -10.43 -0.77
C ARG A 179 -14.86 -11.69 -0.48
N ALA A 180 -13.98 -12.09 -1.41
CA ALA A 180 -13.07 -13.22 -1.20
C ALA A 180 -12.02 -12.92 -0.12
N LEU A 181 -11.53 -11.67 -0.04
CA LEU A 181 -10.64 -11.21 1.03
C LEU A 181 -11.26 -11.45 2.42
N ARG A 182 -12.55 -11.15 2.58
CA ARG A 182 -13.28 -11.41 3.83
C ARG A 182 -13.24 -12.88 4.25
N GLN A 183 -13.25 -13.81 3.29
CA GLN A 183 -13.21 -15.25 3.58
C GLN A 183 -11.79 -15.74 3.91
N ALA A 184 -10.76 -14.97 3.57
CA ALA A 184 -9.35 -15.25 3.84
C ALA A 184 -8.89 -14.76 5.24
N LEU A 185 -9.71 -13.97 5.90
CA LEU A 185 -9.46 -13.42 7.25
C LEU A 185 -10.00 -14.33 8.32
#